data_3deec40e39c4f01443e12e992ec49c70
#
_entry.id   3deec40e39c4f01443e12e992ec49c70
#
_cell.length_a   1.000
_cell.length_b   1.000
_cell.length_c   1.000
_cell.angle_alpha   90.00
_cell.angle_beta   90.00
_cell.angle_gamma   90.00
#
_symmetry.space_group_name_H-M   'P 1'
#
loop_
_entity.id
_entity.type
_entity.pdbx_description
1 polymer ?
#
loop_
_entity_poly.entity_id
_entity_poly.type
_entity_poly.pdbx_seq_one_letter_code
_entity_poly.pdbx_strand_id
1 'polypeptide(L)'
;MKRLALTVIATISPFLFGSCQEKLEWKLDVKAGNVNFTEDDEVLETVSYEEIMQLNAIRPSPQGGDCWGDYFFQFTSTNSAVRVYDLSTKTLVQTIKLTSSLRGFVTNCHSNSVNFGTEYYAVDDVFPLIYVSTGYASGGYTGALVYRITQHNGTFFITLVQTIKFPVKRTSWTEFIPGDEYAYLCYTSERVIYKVPMPKLKDGNIVISEDDAIETYQFTPQPDWMRTSKNQDRMLYQGKILCISGVPKGEASVFMVLNLETCERERIIDFTKIGLTTESESLFLWHGDICVAFVDKIVKLIDFVTPT
;
A
#
# COMPACT_ATOMS: atom_id res chain seq x y z
N MET A 1 36.33 -49.05 1.62
CA MET A 1 35.02 -48.52 2.06
C MET A 1 34.75 -47.19 1.36
N LYS A 2 33.99 -47.24 0.26
CA LYS A 2 33.61 -46.02 -0.51
C LYS A 2 32.27 -45.52 0.04
N ARG A 3 32.23 -44.27 0.52
CA ARG A 3 30.99 -43.60 0.91
C ARG A 3 30.31 -43.07 -0.34
N LEU A 4 29.11 -43.58 -0.64
CA LEU A 4 28.20 -43.01 -1.63
C LEU A 4 27.55 -41.77 -1.02
N ALA A 5 27.73 -40.60 -1.65
CA ALA A 5 26.95 -39.41 -1.35
C ALA A 5 25.68 -39.48 -2.19
N LEU A 6 24.53 -39.54 -1.52
CA LEU A 6 23.23 -39.50 -2.16
C LEU A 6 22.87 -38.01 -2.37
N THR A 7 22.93 -37.54 -3.63
CA THR A 7 22.44 -36.22 -3.99
C THR A 7 20.93 -36.34 -4.24
N VAL A 8 20.13 -35.82 -3.32
CA VAL A 8 18.70 -35.67 -3.51
C VAL A 8 18.49 -34.43 -4.34
N ILE A 9 18.15 -34.58 -5.62
CA ILE A 9 17.68 -33.50 -6.48
C ILE A 9 16.16 -33.40 -6.23
N ALA A 10 15.78 -32.42 -5.42
CA ALA A 10 14.38 -32.02 -5.30
C ALA A 10 14.01 -31.17 -6.54
N THR A 11 13.33 -31.76 -7.49
CA THR A 11 12.68 -31.04 -8.58
C THR A 11 11.44 -30.36 -8.00
N ILE A 12 11.59 -29.11 -7.60
CA ILE A 12 10.47 -28.25 -7.23
C ILE A 12 9.81 -27.78 -8.53
N SER A 13 8.55 -28.13 -8.70
CA SER A 13 7.73 -27.74 -9.84
C SER A 13 7.56 -26.20 -9.87
N PRO A 14 7.82 -25.50 -11.00
CA PRO A 14 7.87 -24.05 -11.05
C PRO A 14 6.49 -23.37 -11.12
N PHE A 15 5.39 -24.11 -10.90
CA PHE A 15 4.05 -23.57 -11.20
C PHE A 15 3.26 -22.95 -10.03
N LEU A 16 3.81 -22.88 -8.80
CA LEU A 16 3.05 -22.38 -7.64
C LEU A 16 3.56 -21.09 -6.98
N PHE A 17 4.62 -20.47 -7.53
CA PHE A 17 5.23 -19.29 -6.89
C PHE A 17 5.35 -18.05 -7.78
N GLY A 18 4.67 -17.99 -8.93
CA GLY A 18 4.89 -16.95 -9.93
C GLY A 18 4.68 -15.52 -9.41
N SER A 19 3.67 -15.26 -8.55
CA SER A 19 3.37 -13.88 -8.16
C SER A 19 4.18 -13.37 -6.97
N CYS A 20 4.61 -14.26 -6.07
CA CYS A 20 5.37 -13.84 -4.89
C CYS A 20 6.86 -13.63 -5.20
N GLN A 21 7.43 -14.42 -6.13
CA GLN A 21 8.82 -14.26 -6.57
C GLN A 21 9.00 -13.01 -7.45
N GLU A 22 8.01 -12.63 -8.25
CA GLU A 22 8.11 -11.40 -9.05
C GLU A 22 8.21 -10.14 -8.17
N LYS A 23 7.53 -10.08 -7.02
CA LYS A 23 7.69 -8.98 -6.05
C LYS A 23 9.11 -8.92 -5.44
N LEU A 24 9.85 -10.04 -5.39
CA LEU A 24 11.18 -10.14 -4.78
C LEU A 24 12.35 -9.96 -5.77
N GLU A 25 12.13 -10.14 -7.07
CA GLU A 25 13.21 -10.11 -8.07
C GLU A 25 13.36 -8.77 -8.81
N TRP A 26 12.52 -7.79 -8.55
CA TRP A 26 12.63 -6.46 -9.17
C TRP A 26 13.82 -5.70 -8.58
N LYS A 27 14.94 -5.79 -9.29
CA LYS A 27 16.07 -4.90 -9.05
C LYS A 27 15.78 -3.56 -9.72
N LEU A 28 15.28 -2.59 -8.95
CA LEU A 28 15.49 -1.20 -9.27
C LEU A 28 16.97 -0.91 -9.04
N ASP A 29 17.79 -0.96 -10.10
CA ASP A 29 19.09 -0.31 -10.09
C ASP A 29 18.85 1.21 -10.12
N VAL A 30 18.24 1.74 -9.07
CA VAL A 30 18.23 3.18 -8.82
C VAL A 30 19.63 3.51 -8.33
N LYS A 31 20.53 3.88 -9.24
CA LYS A 31 21.70 4.64 -8.84
C LYS A 31 21.16 5.95 -8.27
N ALA A 32 21.14 6.04 -6.95
CA ALA A 32 20.85 7.27 -6.23
C ALA A 32 21.81 8.35 -6.74
N GLY A 33 21.34 9.19 -7.64
CA GLY A 33 21.93 10.49 -7.85
C GLY A 33 21.51 11.29 -6.63
N ASN A 34 22.46 11.79 -5.84
CA ASN A 34 22.19 12.72 -4.76
C ASN A 34 21.50 13.96 -5.33
N VAL A 35 20.19 13.98 -5.36
CA VAL A 35 19.41 15.17 -5.67
C VAL A 35 19.07 15.80 -4.32
N ASN A 36 19.90 16.71 -3.87
CA ASN A 36 19.57 17.60 -2.77
C ASN A 36 18.45 18.52 -3.24
N PHE A 37 17.22 18.24 -2.85
CA PHE A 37 16.11 19.17 -3.07
C PHE A 37 16.27 20.35 -2.13
N THR A 38 16.71 21.46 -2.65
CA THR A 38 16.56 22.77 -1.98
C THR A 38 15.12 23.25 -2.16
N GLU A 39 14.63 24.18 -1.37
CA GLU A 39 13.26 24.73 -1.48
C GLU A 39 12.95 25.30 -2.89
N ASP A 40 13.99 25.58 -3.69
CA ASP A 40 13.91 26.15 -5.03
C ASP A 40 13.97 25.09 -6.17
N ASP A 41 14.27 23.83 -5.83
CA ASP A 41 14.39 22.78 -6.85
C ASP A 41 13.04 22.12 -7.14
N GLU A 42 12.25 22.72 -8.01
CA GLU A 42 11.06 22.11 -8.62
C GLU A 42 11.46 21.03 -9.65
N VAL A 43 12.09 19.95 -9.23
CA VAL A 43 12.30 18.83 -10.17
C VAL A 43 11.02 17.99 -10.22
N LEU A 44 10.06 18.46 -10.99
CA LEU A 44 8.89 17.70 -11.37
C LEU A 44 9.27 16.81 -12.55
N GLU A 45 9.51 15.53 -12.27
CA GLU A 45 9.69 14.58 -13.35
C GLU A 45 8.36 14.44 -14.11
N THR A 46 8.45 14.46 -15.42
CA THR A 46 7.31 14.09 -16.28
C THR A 46 7.36 12.58 -16.47
N VAL A 47 6.29 11.90 -16.09
CA VAL A 47 6.09 10.47 -16.32
C VAL A 47 4.93 10.31 -17.28
N SER A 48 5.07 9.40 -18.24
CA SER A 48 3.93 8.97 -19.04
C SER A 48 3.12 7.91 -18.29
N TYR A 49 1.86 7.76 -18.65
CA TYR A 49 0.99 6.75 -18.07
C TYR A 49 0.13 6.08 -19.13
N GLU A 50 -0.30 4.86 -18.81
CA GLU A 50 -1.30 4.11 -19.56
C GLU A 50 -2.55 3.92 -18.70
N GLU A 51 -3.72 4.24 -19.23
CA GLU A 51 -4.98 3.97 -18.55
C GLU A 51 -5.32 2.47 -18.66
N ILE A 52 -5.40 1.80 -17.52
CA ILE A 52 -5.76 0.38 -17.46
C ILE A 52 -7.26 0.23 -17.59
N MET A 53 -8.04 0.94 -16.74
CA MET A 53 -9.50 0.86 -16.76
C MET A 53 -10.15 2.10 -16.14
N GLN A 54 -11.38 2.36 -16.52
CA GLN A 54 -12.27 3.33 -15.86
C GLN A 54 -12.91 2.70 -14.62
N LEU A 55 -12.96 3.47 -13.54
CA LEU A 55 -13.69 3.11 -12.34
C LEU A 55 -15.01 3.86 -12.32
N ASN A 56 -16.08 3.16 -12.00
CA ASN A 56 -17.35 3.83 -11.74
C ASN A 56 -17.28 4.51 -10.37
N ALA A 57 -17.38 5.83 -10.35
CA ALA A 57 -17.44 6.62 -9.12
C ALA A 57 -18.78 6.39 -8.39
N ILE A 58 -18.97 5.19 -7.83
CA ILE A 58 -20.19 4.80 -7.11
C ILE A 58 -19.96 5.06 -5.62
N ARG A 59 -20.92 5.63 -4.94
CA ARG A 59 -20.87 5.74 -3.47
C ARG A 59 -21.02 4.38 -2.79
N PRO A 60 -20.34 4.14 -1.66
CA PRO A 60 -19.39 5.01 -0.96
C PRO A 60 -18.09 5.21 -1.79
N SER A 61 -17.45 6.38 -1.63
CA SER A 61 -16.25 6.74 -2.41
C SER A 61 -15.17 5.68 -2.33
N PRO A 62 -14.42 5.43 -3.41
CA PRO A 62 -13.23 4.60 -3.37
C PRO A 62 -12.21 5.17 -2.39
N GLN A 63 -11.38 4.32 -1.84
CA GLN A 63 -10.23 4.65 -1.01
C GLN A 63 -9.11 3.64 -1.29
N GLY A 64 -8.19 3.46 -0.37
CA GLY A 64 -7.06 2.56 -0.49
C GLY A 64 -7.42 1.17 -1.02
N GLY A 65 -6.48 0.58 -1.71
CA GLY A 65 -6.60 -0.77 -2.24
C GLY A 65 -5.25 -1.32 -2.70
N ASP A 66 -5.15 -2.63 -2.78
CA ASP A 66 -3.96 -3.31 -3.28
C ASP A 66 -4.34 -4.46 -4.21
N CYS A 67 -3.38 -4.92 -5.00
CA CYS A 67 -3.56 -5.92 -6.02
C CYS A 67 -2.81 -7.22 -5.68
N TRP A 68 -3.46 -8.36 -5.95
CA TRP A 68 -2.83 -9.67 -5.89
C TRP A 68 -3.18 -10.49 -7.13
N GLY A 69 -2.19 -10.88 -7.90
CA GLY A 69 -2.40 -11.41 -9.24
C GLY A 69 -3.11 -10.38 -10.11
N ASP A 70 -4.23 -10.76 -10.70
CA ASP A 70 -5.06 -9.85 -11.51
C ASP A 70 -6.18 -9.17 -10.72
N TYR A 71 -6.32 -9.43 -9.43
CA TYR A 71 -7.41 -8.91 -8.63
C TYR A 71 -7.00 -7.71 -7.79
N PHE A 72 -7.64 -6.56 -8.05
CA PHE A 72 -7.50 -5.34 -7.26
C PHE A 72 -8.64 -5.23 -6.24
N PHE A 73 -8.30 -5.13 -4.96
CA PHE A 73 -9.24 -5.05 -3.84
C PHE A 73 -9.29 -3.62 -3.33
N GLN A 74 -10.34 -2.88 -3.71
CA GLN A 74 -10.54 -1.49 -3.34
C GLN A 74 -11.50 -1.37 -2.16
N PHE A 75 -11.04 -0.82 -1.06
CA PHE A 75 -11.86 -0.51 0.09
C PHE A 75 -12.56 0.85 -0.09
N THR A 76 -13.62 1.07 0.67
CA THR A 76 -14.41 2.30 0.56
C THR A 76 -14.17 3.24 1.73
N SER A 77 -14.45 4.52 1.54
CA SER A 77 -14.20 5.61 2.50
C SER A 77 -14.80 5.40 3.89
N THR A 78 -15.83 4.57 4.01
CA THR A 78 -16.45 4.25 5.31
C THR A 78 -16.10 2.84 5.78
N ASN A 79 -15.16 2.18 5.13
CA ASN A 79 -14.86 0.76 5.32
C ASN A 79 -16.14 -0.10 5.35
N SER A 80 -17.08 0.20 4.46
CA SER A 80 -18.39 -0.47 4.41
C SER A 80 -18.48 -1.52 3.32
N ALA A 81 -17.56 -1.50 2.37
CA ALA A 81 -17.49 -2.47 1.29
C ALA A 81 -16.07 -2.61 0.74
N VAL A 82 -15.83 -3.74 0.09
CA VAL A 82 -14.67 -3.99 -0.77
C VAL A 82 -15.17 -4.27 -2.17
N ARG A 83 -14.62 -3.58 -3.15
CA ARG A 83 -14.84 -3.86 -4.57
C ARG A 83 -13.67 -4.65 -5.09
N VAL A 84 -13.97 -5.78 -5.74
CA VAL A 84 -12.97 -6.63 -6.36
C VAL A 84 -13.05 -6.43 -7.86
N TYR A 85 -11.98 -5.92 -8.44
CA TYR A 85 -11.85 -5.75 -9.88
C TYR A 85 -10.88 -6.79 -10.42
N ASP A 86 -11.19 -7.33 -11.58
CA ASP A 86 -10.24 -8.10 -12.39
C ASP A 86 -9.62 -7.14 -13.41
N LEU A 87 -8.33 -6.85 -13.23
CA LEU A 87 -7.60 -5.89 -14.07
C LEU A 87 -7.33 -6.44 -15.47
N SER A 88 -7.21 -7.76 -15.62
CA SER A 88 -6.97 -8.40 -16.92
C SER A 88 -8.19 -8.31 -17.83
N THR A 89 -9.40 -8.47 -17.25
CA THR A 89 -10.66 -8.36 -17.98
C THR A 89 -11.28 -6.95 -17.87
N LYS A 90 -10.69 -6.07 -17.06
CA LYS A 90 -11.16 -4.69 -16.81
C LYS A 90 -12.59 -4.62 -16.29
N THR A 91 -12.96 -5.54 -15.38
CA THR A 91 -14.33 -5.68 -14.89
C THR A 91 -14.42 -5.62 -13.37
N LEU A 92 -15.53 -5.07 -12.86
CA LEU A 92 -15.92 -5.24 -11.46
C LEU A 92 -16.51 -6.64 -11.28
N VAL A 93 -15.77 -7.52 -10.58
CA VAL A 93 -16.16 -8.92 -10.35
C VAL A 93 -17.19 -9.01 -9.23
N GLN A 94 -16.95 -8.29 -8.12
CA GLN A 94 -17.77 -8.41 -6.92
C GLN A 94 -17.70 -7.16 -6.05
N THR A 95 -18.80 -6.89 -5.34
CA THR A 95 -18.81 -5.94 -4.21
C THR A 95 -19.16 -6.70 -2.94
N ILE A 96 -18.25 -6.74 -1.99
CA ILE A 96 -18.39 -7.42 -0.69
C ILE A 96 -18.78 -6.36 0.35
N LYS A 97 -19.96 -6.52 0.97
CA LYS A 97 -20.40 -5.64 2.05
C LYS A 97 -19.71 -6.00 3.36
N LEU A 98 -19.06 -5.02 4.00
CA LEU A 98 -18.46 -5.21 5.31
C LEU A 98 -19.50 -4.92 6.42
N THR A 99 -19.87 -5.97 7.14
CA THR A 99 -20.77 -5.88 8.30
C THR A 99 -20.04 -5.27 9.51
N SER A 100 -20.78 -4.94 10.56
CA SER A 100 -20.18 -4.41 11.80
C SER A 100 -19.13 -5.34 12.42
N SER A 101 -19.31 -6.65 12.34
CA SER A 101 -18.35 -7.64 12.80
C SER A 101 -17.05 -7.64 12.01
N LEU A 102 -17.08 -7.26 10.74
CA LEU A 102 -15.91 -7.15 9.87
C LEU A 102 -15.20 -5.79 9.99
N ARG A 103 -15.80 -4.80 10.64
CA ARG A 103 -15.17 -3.49 10.83
C ARG A 103 -14.32 -3.41 12.11
N GLY A 104 -14.29 -4.46 12.92
CA GLY A 104 -13.53 -4.50 14.16
C GLY A 104 -13.94 -3.40 15.14
N PHE A 105 -12.97 -2.63 15.63
CA PHE A 105 -13.18 -1.53 16.58
C PHE A 105 -13.57 -0.19 15.91
N VAL A 106 -13.72 -0.17 14.60
CA VAL A 106 -13.87 1.07 13.85
C VAL A 106 -15.31 1.30 13.44
N THR A 107 -15.89 2.45 13.79
CA THR A 107 -17.25 2.82 13.43
C THR A 107 -17.34 3.75 12.22
N ASN A 108 -16.38 4.65 12.06
CA ASN A 108 -16.23 5.53 10.90
C ASN A 108 -14.74 5.65 10.62
N CYS A 109 -14.28 5.10 9.50
CA CYS A 109 -12.89 5.24 9.11
C CYS A 109 -12.77 5.45 7.62
N HIS A 110 -11.70 6.09 7.23
CA HIS A 110 -11.20 6.01 5.89
C HIS A 110 -10.20 4.86 5.81
N SER A 111 -10.31 4.04 4.78
CA SER A 111 -9.37 2.94 4.50
C SER A 111 -8.27 3.48 3.60
N ASN A 112 -7.48 4.42 4.10
CA ASN A 112 -6.54 5.18 3.27
C ASN A 112 -5.43 4.30 2.69
N SER A 113 -4.69 3.60 3.55
CA SER A 113 -3.60 2.75 3.09
C SER A 113 -4.00 1.29 3.23
N VAL A 114 -3.91 0.56 2.13
CA VAL A 114 -4.30 -0.86 2.05
C VAL A 114 -3.18 -1.62 1.35
N ASN A 115 -2.59 -2.57 2.05
CA ASN A 115 -1.45 -3.32 1.52
C ASN A 115 -1.59 -4.81 1.81
N PHE A 116 -1.27 -5.66 0.85
CA PHE A 116 -1.00 -7.05 1.11
C PHE A 116 0.33 -7.20 1.86
N GLY A 117 0.34 -8.05 2.89
CA GLY A 117 1.57 -8.47 3.55
C GLY A 117 2.12 -9.75 2.93
N THR A 118 3.05 -10.38 3.66
CA THR A 118 3.69 -11.63 3.24
C THR A 118 3.18 -12.86 4.01
N GLU A 119 2.44 -12.65 5.12
CA GLU A 119 1.88 -13.72 5.94
C GLU A 119 0.57 -14.23 5.33
N TYR A 120 0.40 -15.55 5.33
CA TYR A 120 -0.84 -16.22 4.94
C TYR A 120 -1.55 -16.75 6.19
N TYR A 121 -2.89 -16.71 6.21
CA TYR A 121 -3.66 -17.28 7.31
C TYR A 121 -3.55 -18.80 7.38
N ALA A 122 -3.57 -19.47 6.23
CA ALA A 122 -3.39 -20.91 6.09
C ALA A 122 -2.42 -21.19 4.91
N VAL A 123 -1.77 -22.34 4.94
CA VAL A 123 -0.74 -22.73 3.96
C VAL A 123 -1.28 -22.86 2.54
N ASP A 124 -2.57 -23.12 2.40
CA ASP A 124 -3.28 -23.31 1.14
C ASP A 124 -4.06 -22.05 0.69
N ASP A 125 -3.94 -20.94 1.40
CA ASP A 125 -4.55 -19.68 0.99
C ASP A 125 -3.88 -19.15 -0.28
N VAL A 126 -4.70 -18.69 -1.22
CA VAL A 126 -4.23 -18.06 -2.47
C VAL A 126 -3.76 -16.62 -2.23
N PHE A 127 -4.40 -15.94 -1.28
CA PHE A 127 -4.11 -14.54 -0.96
C PHE A 127 -3.39 -14.45 0.38
N PRO A 128 -2.32 -13.63 0.48
CA PRO A 128 -1.77 -13.28 1.78
C PRO A 128 -2.76 -12.39 2.54
N LEU A 129 -2.46 -12.11 3.79
CA LEU A 129 -3.25 -11.19 4.59
C LEU A 129 -3.18 -9.78 4.02
N ILE A 130 -4.33 -9.08 4.02
CA ILE A 130 -4.42 -7.69 3.60
C ILE A 130 -4.64 -6.79 4.83
N TYR A 131 -3.85 -5.74 4.93
CA TYR A 131 -3.80 -4.78 6.04
C TYR A 131 -4.45 -3.48 5.60
N VAL A 132 -5.47 -3.05 6.33
CA VAL A 132 -6.27 -1.86 6.02
C VAL A 132 -6.10 -0.85 7.12
N SER A 133 -5.39 0.23 6.84
CA SER A 133 -5.19 1.33 7.77
C SER A 133 -6.48 2.13 7.97
N THR A 134 -6.82 2.40 9.21
CA THR A 134 -8.05 3.11 9.56
C THR A 134 -7.73 4.56 9.92
N GLY A 135 -8.11 5.50 9.06
CA GLY A 135 -7.72 6.91 9.17
C GLY A 135 -8.32 7.69 10.33
N TYR A 136 -9.47 7.28 10.87
CA TYR A 136 -10.12 7.96 12.00
C TYR A 136 -10.26 7.04 13.19
N ALA A 137 -10.02 7.60 14.38
CA ALA A 137 -10.25 6.90 15.62
C ALA A 137 -11.64 7.19 16.17
N SER A 138 -12.39 6.15 16.46
CA SER A 138 -13.41 6.19 17.48
C SER A 138 -12.87 5.48 18.72
N GLY A 139 -13.01 6.11 19.89
CA GLY A 139 -12.57 5.49 21.15
C GLY A 139 -11.09 5.60 21.49
N GLY A 140 -10.35 6.52 20.86
CA GLY A 140 -8.97 6.84 21.23
C GLY A 140 -7.88 6.01 20.55
N TYR A 141 -8.24 5.24 19.51
CA TYR A 141 -7.30 4.44 18.70
C TYR A 141 -7.56 4.60 17.22
N THR A 142 -6.49 4.70 16.46
CA THR A 142 -6.46 4.31 15.04
C THR A 142 -5.93 2.89 14.94
N GLY A 143 -5.68 2.38 13.74
CA GLY A 143 -5.05 1.06 13.62
C GLY A 143 -5.11 0.49 12.23
N ALA A 144 -4.75 -0.78 12.16
CA ALA A 144 -4.94 -1.60 10.97
C ALA A 144 -5.92 -2.75 11.28
N LEU A 145 -6.79 -3.02 10.32
CA LEU A 145 -7.63 -4.21 10.29
C LEU A 145 -6.98 -5.21 9.35
N VAL A 146 -6.77 -6.43 9.83
CA VAL A 146 -6.12 -7.49 9.06
C VAL A 146 -7.16 -8.48 8.59
N TYR A 147 -7.26 -8.66 7.28
CA TYR A 147 -8.25 -9.55 6.70
C TYR A 147 -7.61 -10.75 5.98
N ARG A 148 -8.26 -11.88 6.10
CA ARG A 148 -8.10 -13.03 5.22
C ARG A 148 -9.06 -12.89 4.05
N ILE A 149 -8.56 -13.13 2.84
CA ILE A 149 -9.37 -13.24 1.62
C ILE A 149 -9.33 -14.70 1.17
N THR A 150 -10.50 -15.25 0.84
CA THR A 150 -10.62 -16.57 0.20
C THR A 150 -11.50 -16.46 -1.02
N GLN A 151 -11.29 -17.39 -1.97
CA GLN A 151 -12.09 -17.47 -3.20
C GLN A 151 -12.62 -18.90 -3.39
N HIS A 152 -13.91 -19.04 -3.62
CA HIS A 152 -14.54 -20.31 -3.95
C HIS A 152 -15.46 -20.12 -5.16
N ASN A 153 -15.23 -20.90 -6.22
CA ASN A 153 -16.04 -20.85 -7.46
C ASN A 153 -16.19 -19.42 -8.01
N GLY A 154 -15.11 -18.64 -8.01
CA GLY A 154 -15.11 -17.25 -8.48
C GLY A 154 -15.70 -16.22 -7.51
N THR A 155 -16.22 -16.65 -6.37
CA THR A 155 -16.78 -15.77 -5.34
C THR A 155 -15.74 -15.51 -4.25
N PHE A 156 -15.54 -14.24 -3.90
CA PHE A 156 -14.61 -13.80 -2.88
C PHE A 156 -15.32 -13.64 -1.52
N PHE A 157 -14.61 -14.03 -0.48
CA PHE A 157 -15.02 -13.88 0.91
C PHE A 157 -13.91 -13.16 1.69
N ILE A 158 -14.31 -12.34 2.66
CA ILE A 158 -13.39 -11.60 3.50
C ILE A 158 -13.72 -11.85 4.98
N THR A 159 -12.69 -12.08 5.79
CA THR A 159 -12.82 -12.36 7.23
C THR A 159 -11.82 -11.51 8.00
N LEU A 160 -12.26 -10.78 9.02
CA LEU A 160 -11.38 -10.08 9.96
C LEU A 160 -10.68 -11.10 10.85
N VAL A 161 -9.37 -11.15 10.83
CA VAL A 161 -8.57 -12.14 11.56
C VAL A 161 -7.69 -11.54 12.66
N GLN A 162 -7.37 -10.24 12.56
CA GLN A 162 -6.59 -9.55 13.59
C GLN A 162 -6.92 -8.06 13.59
N THR A 163 -6.75 -7.40 14.73
CA THR A 163 -6.77 -5.94 14.84
C THR A 163 -5.48 -5.44 15.48
N ILE A 164 -4.86 -4.47 14.86
CA ILE A 164 -3.66 -3.79 15.34
C ILE A 164 -4.06 -2.36 15.67
N LYS A 165 -4.01 -1.98 16.94
CA LYS A 165 -4.41 -0.64 17.39
C LYS A 165 -3.21 0.23 17.62
N PHE A 166 -3.33 1.52 17.26
CA PHE A 166 -2.32 2.53 17.55
C PHE A 166 -2.92 3.56 18.50
N PRO A 167 -2.23 3.92 19.60
CA PRO A 167 -2.66 5.01 20.46
C PRO A 167 -2.77 6.31 19.67
N VAL A 168 -3.90 7.00 19.78
CA VAL A 168 -4.03 8.31 19.14
C VAL A 168 -3.36 9.33 20.02
N LYS A 169 -2.19 9.78 19.64
CA LYS A 169 -1.51 10.90 20.32
C LYS A 169 -1.96 12.26 19.80
N ARG A 170 -2.53 12.33 18.58
CA ARG A 170 -3.02 13.57 17.92
C ARG A 170 -4.12 13.25 16.91
N THR A 171 -4.70 14.25 16.30
CA THR A 171 -5.70 14.16 15.21
C THR A 171 -5.10 13.73 13.87
N SER A 172 -3.99 13.01 13.87
CA SER A 172 -3.31 12.54 12.66
C SER A 172 -3.76 11.14 12.27
N TRP A 173 -3.82 10.92 10.98
CA TRP A 173 -4.06 9.62 10.41
C TRP A 173 -2.80 8.78 10.55
N THR A 174 -2.98 7.51 10.82
CA THR A 174 -1.86 6.57 10.93
C THR A 174 -1.99 5.56 9.82
N GLU A 175 -0.93 5.37 9.07
CA GLU A 175 -0.83 4.36 8.05
C GLU A 175 0.10 3.27 8.53
N PHE A 176 -0.31 2.03 8.31
CA PHE A 176 0.46 0.84 8.62
C PHE A 176 0.86 0.17 7.32
N ILE A 177 2.15 0.08 7.08
CA ILE A 177 2.72 -0.53 5.88
C ILE A 177 3.37 -1.84 6.30
N PRO A 178 2.81 -3.00 5.94
CA PRO A 178 3.38 -4.29 6.26
C PRO A 178 4.65 -4.57 5.44
N GLY A 179 5.62 -5.22 6.06
CA GLY A 179 6.78 -5.82 5.41
C GLY A 179 6.94 -7.27 5.88
N ASP A 180 8.11 -7.86 5.72
CA ASP A 180 8.37 -9.25 6.11
C ASP A 180 8.60 -9.42 7.62
N GLU A 181 9.67 -8.84 8.12
CA GLU A 181 10.07 -8.89 9.54
C GLU A 181 9.64 -7.64 10.29
N TYR A 182 9.45 -6.55 9.57
CA TYR A 182 9.15 -5.23 10.11
C TYR A 182 7.97 -4.61 9.39
N ALA A 183 7.22 -3.78 10.11
CA ALA A 183 6.21 -2.89 9.55
C ALA A 183 6.62 -1.43 9.78
N TYR A 184 5.98 -0.53 9.06
CA TYR A 184 6.26 0.89 9.16
C TYR A 184 5.00 1.64 9.55
N LEU A 185 5.10 2.43 10.64
CA LEU A 185 4.04 3.34 11.09
C LEU A 185 4.34 4.74 10.59
N CYS A 186 3.40 5.31 9.87
CA CYS A 186 3.48 6.66 9.33
C CYS A 186 2.34 7.50 9.89
N TYR A 187 2.67 8.53 10.67
CA TYR A 187 1.69 9.52 11.12
C TYR A 187 1.66 10.66 10.11
N THR A 188 0.48 10.92 9.53
CA THR A 188 0.36 11.87 8.41
C THR A 188 0.71 13.32 8.78
N SER A 189 0.59 13.69 10.05
CA SER A 189 1.01 15.02 10.56
C SER A 189 2.50 15.10 10.88
N GLU A 190 3.19 13.98 10.87
CA GLU A 190 4.61 13.90 11.25
C GLU A 190 5.44 13.50 10.03
N ARG A 191 6.66 14.02 9.99
CA ARG A 191 7.65 13.68 8.96
C ARG A 191 8.49 12.48 9.40
N VAL A 192 7.88 11.62 10.19
CA VAL A 192 8.56 10.53 10.87
C VAL A 192 7.89 9.23 10.48
N ILE A 193 8.71 8.26 10.15
CA ILE A 193 8.29 6.87 9.92
C ILE A 193 8.97 6.03 10.99
N TYR A 194 8.18 5.23 11.70
CA TYR A 194 8.65 4.33 12.74
C TYR A 194 8.68 2.91 12.20
N LYS A 195 9.84 2.27 12.25
CA LYS A 195 9.99 0.86 11.94
C LYS A 195 9.74 0.06 13.20
N VAL A 196 8.76 -0.82 13.16
CA VAL A 196 8.36 -1.68 14.29
C VAL A 196 8.46 -3.15 13.90
N PRO A 197 8.60 -4.08 14.84
CA PRO A 197 8.48 -5.51 14.53
C PRO A 197 7.13 -5.79 13.86
N MET A 198 7.14 -6.62 12.81
CA MET A 198 5.90 -7.00 12.12
C MET A 198 5.05 -7.88 13.03
N PRO A 199 3.82 -7.45 13.39
CA PRO A 199 2.89 -8.29 14.16
C PRO A 199 2.53 -9.55 13.40
N LYS A 200 2.46 -10.68 14.10
CA LYS A 200 2.06 -11.95 13.51
C LYS A 200 0.67 -12.35 14.00
N LEU A 201 -0.05 -13.15 13.21
CA LEU A 201 -1.39 -13.64 13.59
C LEU A 201 -1.42 -14.31 14.97
N LYS A 202 -0.37 -15.04 15.33
CA LYS A 202 -0.24 -15.70 16.63
C LYS A 202 -0.26 -14.74 17.82
N ASP A 203 0.06 -13.47 17.60
CA ASP A 203 0.10 -12.44 18.63
C ASP A 203 -1.33 -11.97 19.00
N GLY A 204 -2.33 -12.33 18.18
CA GLY A 204 -3.72 -11.93 18.37
C GLY A 204 -3.94 -10.44 18.13
N ASN A 205 -4.95 -9.89 18.78
CA ASN A 205 -5.21 -8.44 18.74
C ASN A 205 -4.24 -7.71 19.67
N ILE A 206 -3.53 -6.73 19.12
CA ILE A 206 -2.44 -6.04 19.81
C ILE A 206 -2.58 -4.53 19.75
N VAL A 207 -1.78 -3.85 20.56
CA VAL A 207 -1.55 -2.40 20.49
C VAL A 207 -0.06 -2.19 20.17
N ILE A 208 0.23 -1.33 19.22
CA ILE A 208 1.59 -0.92 18.84
C ILE A 208 1.66 0.60 18.96
N SER A 209 2.78 1.10 19.43
CA SER A 209 3.08 2.54 19.54
C SER A 209 4.45 2.87 18.96
N GLU A 210 4.80 4.13 18.95
CA GLU A 210 6.16 4.56 18.60
C GLU A 210 7.21 4.08 19.62
N ASP A 211 6.79 3.73 20.84
CA ASP A 211 7.71 3.18 21.87
C ASP A 211 8.19 1.76 21.49
N ASP A 212 7.48 1.08 20.56
CA ASP A 212 7.87 -0.22 20.00
C ASP A 212 8.84 -0.08 18.82
N ALA A 213 9.18 1.15 18.43
CA ALA A 213 10.04 1.40 17.28
C ALA A 213 11.48 0.93 17.55
N ILE A 214 12.01 0.15 16.63
CA ILE A 214 13.41 -0.27 16.63
C ILE A 214 14.28 0.70 15.84
N GLU A 215 13.68 1.48 14.95
CA GLU A 215 14.34 2.49 14.14
C GLU A 215 13.34 3.61 13.80
N THR A 216 13.84 4.82 13.63
CA THR A 216 13.03 6.00 13.33
C THR A 216 13.66 6.77 12.19
N TYR A 217 12.86 7.07 11.16
CA TYR A 217 13.28 7.83 9.99
C TYR A 217 12.63 9.20 10.01
N GLN A 218 13.43 10.25 10.02
CA GLN A 218 12.93 11.63 10.00
C GLN A 218 13.25 12.27 8.66
N PHE A 219 12.21 12.62 7.91
CA PHE A 219 12.35 13.22 6.59
C PHE A 219 12.41 14.75 6.66
N THR A 220 13.08 15.35 5.68
CA THR A 220 13.10 16.79 5.49
C THR A 220 11.68 17.36 5.30
N PRO A 221 11.47 18.66 5.59
CA PRO A 221 10.20 19.32 5.32
C PRO A 221 9.71 19.12 3.88
N GLN A 222 8.39 19.01 3.72
CA GLN A 222 7.80 19.08 2.39
C GLN A 222 7.92 20.50 1.84
N PRO A 223 8.14 20.68 0.52
CA PRO A 223 8.03 21.96 -0.13
C PRO A 223 6.69 22.65 0.16
N ASP A 224 6.64 23.96 0.16
CA ASP A 224 5.41 24.71 0.50
C ASP A 224 4.23 24.37 -0.39
N TRP A 225 4.47 24.14 -1.67
CA TRP A 225 3.44 23.76 -2.63
C TRP A 225 2.80 22.37 -2.36
N MET A 226 3.49 21.51 -1.60
CA MET A 226 2.96 20.20 -1.17
C MET A 226 2.24 20.24 0.18
N ARG A 227 2.28 21.35 0.91
CA ARG A 227 1.75 21.42 2.29
C ARG A 227 0.26 21.19 2.38
N THR A 228 -0.47 21.44 1.30
CA THR A 228 -1.93 21.24 1.23
C THR A 228 -2.31 19.84 0.81
N SER A 229 -1.37 19.06 0.24
CA SER A 229 -1.66 17.71 -0.19
C SER A 229 -1.84 16.77 1.01
N LYS A 230 -2.88 15.94 0.95
CA LYS A 230 -3.17 14.92 1.97
C LYS A 230 -2.61 13.59 1.52
N ASN A 231 -1.93 12.91 2.42
CA ASN A 231 -1.51 11.53 2.15
C ASN A 231 -2.74 10.63 1.95
N GLN A 232 -2.69 9.82 0.91
CA GLN A 232 -3.76 8.90 0.55
C GLN A 232 -3.32 7.44 0.72
N ASP A 233 -2.19 7.04 0.16
CA ASP A 233 -1.71 5.67 0.28
C ASP A 233 -0.18 5.60 0.28
N ARG A 234 0.35 4.53 0.88
CA ARG A 234 1.76 4.22 0.91
C ARG A 234 1.99 2.72 0.79
N MET A 235 3.10 2.36 0.15
CA MET A 235 3.56 0.97 0.08
C MET A 235 5.06 0.88 0.27
N LEU A 236 5.50 -0.25 0.84
CA LEU A 236 6.91 -0.61 0.88
C LEU A 236 7.31 -1.22 -0.47
N TYR A 237 8.36 -0.69 -1.08
CA TYR A 237 8.87 -1.19 -2.35
C TYR A 237 10.38 -1.07 -2.38
N GLN A 238 11.08 -2.21 -2.43
CA GLN A 238 12.55 -2.30 -2.52
C GLN A 238 13.29 -1.44 -1.49
N GLY A 239 12.88 -1.51 -0.21
CA GLY A 239 13.50 -0.75 0.87
C GLY A 239 13.16 0.74 0.89
N LYS A 240 12.26 1.20 0.03
CA LYS A 240 11.75 2.57 -0.03
C LYS A 240 10.26 2.60 0.25
N ILE A 241 9.73 3.74 0.68
CA ILE A 241 8.29 3.96 0.80
C ILE A 241 7.83 4.80 -0.38
N LEU A 242 6.98 4.22 -1.20
CA LEU A 242 6.26 4.94 -2.24
C LEU A 242 5.01 5.56 -1.62
N CYS A 243 4.72 6.80 -1.96
CA CYS A 243 3.60 7.56 -1.41
C CYS A 243 2.81 8.24 -2.52
N ILE A 244 1.50 8.27 -2.37
CA ILE A 244 0.64 9.19 -3.11
C ILE A 244 -0.05 10.13 -2.16
N SER A 245 -0.28 11.34 -2.62
CA SER A 245 -1.08 12.33 -1.92
C SER A 245 -1.94 13.08 -2.93
N GLY A 246 -3.13 13.42 -2.52
CA GLY A 246 -4.07 14.12 -3.37
C GLY A 246 -5.06 14.94 -2.58
N VAL A 247 -5.70 15.89 -3.25
CA VAL A 247 -6.81 16.65 -2.69
C VAL A 247 -7.89 16.82 -3.74
N PRO A 248 -9.14 16.72 -3.33
CA PRO A 248 -10.25 17.04 -4.22
C PRO A 248 -10.14 18.51 -4.63
N LYS A 249 -10.34 18.82 -5.92
CA LYS A 249 -10.55 20.18 -6.47
C LYS A 249 -9.29 21.01 -6.83
N GLY A 250 -8.33 20.43 -7.53
CA GLY A 250 -7.33 21.24 -8.27
C GLY A 250 -6.11 21.66 -7.47
N GLU A 251 -5.93 21.12 -6.28
CA GLU A 251 -4.65 21.14 -5.59
C GLU A 251 -3.76 20.00 -6.12
N ALA A 252 -2.46 20.04 -5.86
CA ALA A 252 -1.52 19.07 -6.38
C ALA A 252 -1.83 17.64 -5.92
N SER A 253 -1.95 16.72 -6.86
CA SER A 253 -1.92 15.28 -6.60
C SER A 253 -0.51 14.79 -6.91
N VAL A 254 0.15 14.17 -5.94
CA VAL A 254 1.59 13.95 -5.99
C VAL A 254 1.93 12.48 -5.72
N PHE A 255 2.86 11.96 -6.51
CA PHE A 255 3.58 10.74 -6.18
C PHE A 255 4.98 11.09 -5.72
N MET A 256 5.49 10.40 -4.70
CA MET A 256 6.85 10.59 -4.21
C MET A 256 7.48 9.28 -3.74
N VAL A 257 8.79 9.24 -3.75
CA VAL A 257 9.61 8.15 -3.20
C VAL A 257 10.35 8.66 -1.97
N LEU A 258 10.18 7.97 -0.85
CA LEU A 258 10.90 8.23 0.40
C LEU A 258 12.01 7.17 0.55
N ASN A 259 13.25 7.61 0.52
CA ASN A 259 14.40 6.75 0.77
C ASN A 259 14.58 6.59 2.27
N LEU A 260 14.48 5.36 2.79
CA LEU A 260 14.65 5.08 4.21
C LEU A 260 16.12 5.15 4.65
N GLU A 261 17.06 4.93 3.74
CA GLU A 261 18.49 4.98 4.07
C GLU A 261 19.02 6.42 4.24
N THR A 262 18.58 7.34 3.33
CA THR A 262 19.03 8.74 3.35
C THR A 262 18.07 9.69 4.07
N CYS A 263 16.84 9.24 4.34
CA CYS A 263 15.73 10.07 4.84
C CYS A 263 15.38 11.25 3.92
N GLU A 264 15.56 11.06 2.62
CA GLU A 264 15.29 12.05 1.59
C GLU A 264 14.08 11.68 0.73
N ARG A 265 13.47 12.68 0.11
CA ARG A 265 12.48 12.49 -0.97
C ARG A 265 13.24 12.48 -2.28
N GLU A 266 13.23 11.32 -2.96
CA GLU A 266 14.03 11.18 -4.18
C GLU A 266 13.29 11.63 -5.43
N ARG A 267 12.02 11.26 -5.56
CA ARG A 267 11.24 11.51 -6.78
C ARG A 267 9.91 12.13 -6.42
N ILE A 268 9.58 13.18 -7.13
CA ILE A 268 8.29 13.87 -6.96
C ILE A 268 7.67 14.05 -8.34
N ILE A 269 6.46 13.52 -8.52
CA ILE A 269 5.69 13.65 -9.74
C ILE A 269 4.39 14.37 -9.39
N ASP A 270 4.14 15.49 -10.04
CA ASP A 270 2.84 16.17 -9.98
C ASP A 270 1.90 15.57 -11.03
N PHE A 271 0.97 14.75 -10.59
CA PHE A 271 0.00 14.12 -11.46
C PHE A 271 -0.85 15.12 -12.26
N THR A 272 -1.09 16.31 -11.72
CA THR A 272 -1.89 17.33 -12.41
C THR A 272 -1.17 17.86 -13.65
N LYS A 273 0.17 17.91 -13.64
CA LYS A 273 0.98 18.35 -14.78
C LYS A 273 0.97 17.36 -15.95
N ILE A 274 0.65 16.10 -15.67
CA ILE A 274 0.51 15.07 -16.72
C ILE A 274 -0.96 14.78 -17.06
N GLY A 275 -1.90 15.62 -16.58
CA GLY A 275 -3.33 15.53 -16.92
C GLY A 275 -4.16 14.62 -16.01
N LEU A 276 -3.59 14.08 -14.94
CA LEU A 276 -4.30 13.31 -13.92
C LEU A 276 -4.77 14.27 -12.81
N THR A 277 -6.00 14.74 -12.92
CA THR A 277 -6.54 15.84 -12.08
C THR A 277 -7.56 15.39 -11.04
N THR A 278 -7.86 14.09 -10.98
CA THR A 278 -8.74 13.50 -9.97
C THR A 278 -7.92 13.02 -8.77
N GLU A 279 -8.59 12.82 -7.64
CA GLU A 279 -7.93 12.37 -6.41
C GLU A 279 -7.36 10.97 -6.58
N SER A 280 -6.06 10.79 -6.25
CA SER A 280 -5.40 9.49 -6.18
C SER A 280 -5.74 8.83 -4.84
N GLU A 281 -6.10 7.54 -4.85
CA GLU A 281 -6.63 6.84 -3.68
C GLU A 281 -5.83 5.60 -3.30
N SER A 282 -5.21 4.93 -4.27
CA SER A 282 -4.47 3.68 -4.02
C SER A 282 -3.21 3.60 -4.84
N LEU A 283 -2.19 2.99 -4.26
CA LEU A 283 -0.90 2.73 -4.88
C LEU A 283 -0.59 1.23 -4.76
N PHE A 284 -0.34 0.57 -5.87
CA PHE A 284 -0.12 -0.88 -5.89
C PHE A 284 0.76 -1.33 -7.05
N LEU A 285 1.18 -2.59 -7.01
CA LEU A 285 1.88 -3.24 -8.11
C LEU A 285 0.94 -4.17 -8.87
N TRP A 286 0.95 -4.09 -10.18
CA TRP A 286 0.31 -5.07 -11.04
C TRP A 286 1.29 -5.55 -12.11
N HIS A 287 1.57 -6.85 -12.12
CA HIS A 287 2.61 -7.46 -12.97
C HIS A 287 3.97 -6.76 -12.88
N GLY A 288 4.27 -6.22 -11.68
CA GLY A 288 5.52 -5.50 -11.43
C GLY A 288 5.51 -4.02 -11.80
N ASP A 289 4.53 -3.55 -12.54
CA ASP A 289 4.35 -2.14 -12.86
C ASP A 289 3.71 -1.39 -11.69
N ILE A 290 4.15 -0.16 -11.44
CA ILE A 290 3.53 0.73 -10.46
C ILE A 290 2.22 1.27 -11.02
N CYS A 291 1.14 0.99 -10.31
CA CYS A 291 -0.20 1.43 -10.66
C CYS A 291 -0.77 2.37 -9.60
N VAL A 292 -1.56 3.33 -10.05
CA VAL A 292 -2.29 4.27 -9.19
C VAL A 292 -3.77 4.20 -9.52
N ALA A 293 -4.59 3.94 -8.51
CA ALA A 293 -6.03 4.09 -8.65
C ALA A 293 -6.44 5.51 -8.22
N PHE A 294 -7.09 6.21 -9.12
CA PHE A 294 -7.79 7.45 -8.88
C PHE A 294 -9.26 7.16 -8.58
N VAL A 295 -10.02 8.14 -8.17
CA VAL A 295 -11.47 7.96 -7.91
C VAL A 295 -12.26 7.50 -9.13
N ASP A 296 -11.76 7.76 -10.33
CA ASP A 296 -12.43 7.51 -11.61
C ASP A 296 -11.73 6.51 -12.54
N LYS A 297 -10.46 6.19 -12.30
CA LYS A 297 -9.66 5.32 -13.17
C LYS A 297 -8.49 4.66 -12.46
N ILE A 298 -7.94 3.64 -13.09
CA ILE A 298 -6.65 3.05 -12.75
C ILE A 298 -5.67 3.33 -13.89
N VAL A 299 -4.49 3.81 -13.54
CA VAL A 299 -3.40 4.03 -14.49
C VAL A 299 -2.15 3.25 -14.08
N LYS A 300 -1.35 2.88 -15.05
CA LYS A 300 0.00 2.36 -14.90
C LYS A 300 0.99 3.47 -15.24
N LEU A 301 1.96 3.71 -14.37
CA LEU A 301 3.06 4.63 -14.64
C LEU A 301 4.07 3.96 -15.57
N ILE A 302 4.32 4.60 -16.72
CA ILE A 302 5.28 4.12 -17.72
C ILE A 302 6.60 4.86 -17.50
N ASP A 303 7.73 4.15 -17.71
CA ASP A 303 9.09 4.71 -17.59
C ASP A 303 9.40 5.30 -16.20
N PHE A 304 8.65 4.85 -15.21
CA PHE A 304 8.96 5.20 -13.81
C PHE A 304 10.31 4.64 -13.37
N VAL A 305 10.68 3.48 -13.90
CA VAL A 305 12.01 2.90 -13.73
C VAL A 305 12.96 3.66 -14.66
N THR A 306 13.83 4.47 -14.10
CA THR A 306 14.82 5.20 -14.87
C THR A 306 15.63 4.26 -15.77
N PRO A 307 15.90 4.70 -16.99
CA PRO A 307 16.99 4.10 -17.77
C PRO A 307 18.28 4.19 -16.96
N THR A 308 18.99 3.10 -16.93
CA THR A 308 20.35 2.92 -16.38
C THR A 308 21.32 3.93 -16.96
#